data_54e2e8af67fc189f1ffb992df9f5e4da
#
_entry.id   54e2e8af67fc189f1ffb992df9f5e4da
#
_cell.length_a   1.000
_cell.length_b   1.000
_cell.length_c   1.000
_cell.angle_alpha   90.00
_cell.angle_beta   90.00
_cell.angle_gamma   90.00
#
_symmetry.space_group_name_H-M   'P 1'
#
loop_
_entity.id
_entity.type
_entity.pdbx_description
1 polymer ?
#
loop_
_entity_poly.entity_id
_entity_poly.type
_entity_poly.pdbx_seq_one_letter_code
_entity_poly.pdbx_strand_id
1 'polypeptide(L)'
;VRACEVVDACVGKIVDATLARGGSLIITADHGNAEQMWDPETDSPHTAHTTYDVPLFVVGQSVRGRKLREGGRLADIAPTALDMMGLERPAEMTGRSLLA
;
A
#
# COMPACT_ATOMS: atom_id res chain seq x y z
N VAL A 1 18.29 -5.75 -4.06
CA VAL A 1 17.65 -6.48 -5.18
C VAL A 1 17.08 -7.81 -4.70
N ARG A 2 17.88 -8.62 -3.98
CA ARG A 2 17.36 -9.89 -3.46
C ARG A 2 16.23 -9.70 -2.45
N ALA A 3 16.33 -8.68 -1.61
CA ALA A 3 15.27 -8.38 -0.65
C ALA A 3 13.96 -8.05 -1.37
N CYS A 4 14.03 -7.27 -2.44
CA CYS A 4 12.85 -6.95 -3.25
C CYS A 4 12.27 -8.19 -3.91
N GLU A 5 13.11 -9.10 -4.40
CA GLU A 5 12.65 -10.36 -5.01
C GLU A 5 11.92 -11.24 -3.99
N VAL A 6 12.43 -11.33 -2.76
CA VAL A 6 11.83 -12.13 -1.70
C VAL A 6 10.48 -11.52 -1.29
N VAL A 7 10.43 -10.20 -1.11
CA VAL A 7 9.19 -9.50 -0.75
C VAL A 7 8.15 -9.68 -1.85
N ASP A 8 8.54 -9.54 -3.11
CA ASP A 8 7.63 -9.72 -4.23
C ASP A 8 7.01 -11.11 -4.25
N ALA A 9 7.83 -12.14 -4.05
CA ALA A 9 7.34 -13.53 -4.01
C ALA A 9 6.37 -13.74 -2.83
N CYS A 10 6.67 -13.19 -1.66
CA CYS A 10 5.80 -13.30 -0.49
C CYS A 10 4.47 -12.57 -0.71
N VAL A 11 4.50 -11.37 -1.27
CA VAL A 11 3.29 -10.60 -1.59
C VAL A 11 2.43 -11.38 -2.59
N GLY A 12 3.04 -11.97 -3.61
CA GLY A 12 2.32 -12.79 -4.58
C GLY A 12 1.56 -13.93 -3.93
N LYS A 13 2.18 -14.63 -2.98
CA LYS A 13 1.51 -15.70 -2.23
C LYS A 13 0.33 -15.21 -1.42
N ILE A 14 0.48 -14.06 -0.77
CA ILE A 14 -0.60 -13.47 0.03
C ILE A 14 -1.76 -13.05 -0.87
N VAL A 15 -1.47 -12.43 -2.01
CA VAL A 15 -2.49 -12.03 -2.98
C VAL A 15 -3.27 -13.26 -3.46
N ASP A 16 -2.58 -14.31 -3.89
CA ASP A 16 -3.22 -15.52 -4.39
C ASP A 16 -4.09 -16.18 -3.33
N ALA A 17 -3.59 -16.30 -2.09
CA ALA A 17 -4.34 -16.91 -0.99
C ALA A 17 -5.59 -16.09 -0.64
N THR A 18 -5.47 -14.77 -0.65
CA THR A 18 -6.58 -13.87 -0.34
C THR A 18 -7.67 -13.96 -1.41
N LEU A 19 -7.28 -13.89 -2.67
CA LEU A 19 -8.23 -13.95 -3.78
C LEU A 19 -8.91 -15.32 -3.88
N ALA A 20 -8.18 -16.40 -3.57
CA ALA A 20 -8.75 -17.74 -3.58
C ALA A 20 -9.89 -17.90 -2.56
N ARG A 21 -9.90 -17.09 -1.52
CA ARG A 21 -10.95 -17.11 -0.49
C ARG A 21 -11.99 -16.00 -0.69
N GLY A 22 -11.94 -15.29 -1.81
CA GLY A 22 -12.87 -14.21 -2.11
C GLY A 22 -12.62 -12.95 -1.29
N GLY A 23 -11.44 -12.81 -0.70
CA GLY A 23 -11.06 -11.64 0.08
C GLY A 23 -10.52 -10.49 -0.77
N SER A 24 -10.28 -9.39 -0.10
CA SER A 24 -9.66 -8.21 -0.69
C SER A 24 -8.49 -7.76 0.18
N LEU A 25 -7.56 -6.99 -0.41
CA LEU A 25 -6.42 -6.51 0.33
C LEU A 25 -5.95 -5.14 -0.15
N ILE A 26 -5.23 -4.45 0.72
CA ILE A 26 -4.53 -3.21 0.41
C ILE A 26 -3.05 -3.49 0.58
N ILE A 27 -2.26 -3.12 -0.41
CA ILE A 27 -0.80 -3.29 -0.39
C ILE A 27 -0.17 -1.91 -0.45
N THR A 28 0.59 -1.58 0.57
CA THR A 28 1.28 -0.29 0.62
C THR A 28 2.49 -0.40 1.56
N ALA A 29 3.13 0.73 1.83
CA ALA A 29 4.22 0.84 2.79
C ALA A 29 4.00 2.05 3.69
N ASP A 30 4.64 2.07 4.85
CA ASP A 30 4.59 3.21 5.75
C ASP A 30 5.64 4.28 5.38
N HIS A 31 6.69 3.88 4.67
CA HIS A 31 7.76 4.77 4.19
C HIS A 31 8.48 4.12 3.02
N GLY A 32 9.23 4.93 2.28
CA GLY A 32 10.09 4.42 1.22
C GLY A 32 11.46 3.99 1.74
N ASN A 33 12.16 3.22 0.93
CA ASN A 33 13.54 2.79 1.19
C ASN A 33 14.25 2.49 -0.13
N ALA A 34 13.69 1.59 -0.93
CA ALA A 34 14.33 1.11 -2.16
C ALA A 34 14.32 2.12 -3.30
N GLU A 35 13.58 3.22 -3.19
CA GLU A 35 13.56 4.29 -4.17
C GLU A 35 14.92 4.97 -4.30
N GLN A 36 15.73 4.91 -3.24
CA GLN A 36 17.10 5.40 -3.25
C GLN A 36 18.01 4.32 -2.71
N MET A 37 18.74 3.65 -3.58
CA MET A 37 19.64 2.54 -3.23
C MET A 37 21.06 2.99 -2.97
N TRP A 38 21.43 4.20 -3.40
CA TRP A 38 22.76 4.77 -3.27
C TRP A 38 22.68 6.18 -2.70
N ASP A 39 23.59 6.49 -1.76
CA ASP A 39 23.68 7.81 -1.17
C ASP A 39 24.92 8.52 -1.76
N PRO A 40 24.71 9.55 -2.62
CA PRO A 40 25.83 10.26 -3.24
C PRO A 40 26.63 11.12 -2.25
N GLU A 41 26.04 11.54 -1.12
CA GLU A 41 26.74 12.36 -0.12
C GLU A 41 27.80 11.54 0.62
N THR A 42 27.48 10.29 0.96
CA THR A 42 28.40 9.40 1.66
C THR A 42 29.13 8.43 0.73
N ASP A 43 28.81 8.46 -0.56
CA ASP A 43 29.35 7.55 -1.58
C ASP A 43 29.23 6.08 -1.15
N SER A 44 28.05 5.71 -0.67
CA SER A 44 27.76 4.37 -0.13
C SER A 44 26.29 3.99 -0.41
N PRO A 45 25.94 2.70 -0.27
CA PRO A 45 24.53 2.32 -0.40
C PRO A 45 23.65 3.06 0.59
N HIS A 46 22.51 3.55 0.11
CA HIS A 46 21.52 4.21 0.94
C HIS A 46 20.70 3.16 1.70
N THR A 47 20.80 3.15 3.03
CA THR A 47 20.09 2.20 3.87
C THR A 47 19.04 2.85 4.78
N ALA A 48 19.01 4.19 4.84
CA ALA A 48 18.01 4.91 5.62
C ALA A 48 16.65 4.88 4.92
N HIS A 49 15.58 5.05 5.72
CA HIS A 49 14.23 5.20 5.18
C HIS A 49 14.13 6.50 4.40
N THR A 50 13.33 6.49 3.33
CA THR A 50 13.11 7.67 2.50
C THR A 50 11.76 8.31 2.82
N THR A 51 11.61 9.59 2.47
CA THR A 51 10.35 10.33 2.58
C THR A 51 9.58 10.37 1.26
N TYR A 52 10.03 9.61 0.25
CA TYR A 52 9.32 9.51 -1.02
C TYR A 52 7.92 8.93 -0.81
N ASP A 53 7.00 9.37 -1.65
CA ASP A 53 5.67 8.79 -1.67
C ASP A 53 5.77 7.30 -2.00
N VAL A 54 4.89 6.51 -1.40
CA VAL A 54 4.85 5.07 -1.61
C VAL A 54 3.61 4.70 -2.41
N PRO A 55 3.69 3.61 -3.21
CA PRO A 55 2.53 3.15 -3.95
C PRO A 55 1.50 2.52 -3.02
N LEU A 56 0.25 2.51 -3.48
CA LEU A 56 -0.83 1.81 -2.80
C LEU A 56 -1.62 1.05 -3.85
N PHE A 57 -1.82 -0.23 -3.60
CA PHE A 57 -2.61 -1.11 -4.47
C PHE A 57 -3.80 -1.65 -3.71
N VAL A 58 -4.96 -1.66 -4.35
CA VAL A 58 -6.18 -2.25 -3.81
C VAL A 58 -6.59 -3.39 -4.71
N VAL A 59 -6.72 -4.59 -4.14
CA VAL A 59 -6.96 -5.82 -4.90
C VAL A 59 -8.20 -6.52 -4.35
N GLY A 60 -9.09 -6.95 -5.23
CA GLY A 60 -10.28 -7.68 -4.86
C GLY A 60 -11.39 -7.52 -5.89
N GLN A 61 -12.38 -8.41 -5.83
CA GLN A 61 -13.51 -8.37 -6.77
C GLN A 61 -14.35 -7.10 -6.60
N SER A 62 -14.59 -6.68 -5.36
CA SER A 62 -15.45 -5.54 -5.06
C SER A 62 -14.85 -4.21 -5.52
N VAL A 63 -13.54 -4.15 -5.76
CA VAL A 63 -12.85 -2.91 -6.16
C VAL A 63 -12.31 -2.96 -7.58
N ARG A 64 -12.61 -4.04 -8.29
CA ARG A 64 -12.10 -4.23 -9.65
C ARG A 64 -12.61 -3.13 -10.57
N GLY A 65 -11.69 -2.48 -11.28
CA GLY A 65 -12.02 -1.39 -12.18
C GLY A 65 -12.26 -0.04 -11.50
N ARG A 66 -12.20 0.02 -10.17
CA ARG A 66 -12.35 1.29 -9.47
C ARG A 66 -11.03 2.06 -9.47
N LYS A 67 -11.14 3.37 -9.55
CA LYS A 67 -9.98 4.26 -9.51
C LYS A 67 -9.69 4.69 -8.07
N LEU A 68 -8.44 5.03 -7.83
CA LEU A 68 -8.02 5.59 -6.53
C LEU A 68 -7.84 7.10 -6.66
N ARG A 69 -8.17 7.80 -5.56
CA ARG A 69 -7.98 9.24 -5.44
C ARG A 69 -6.48 9.52 -5.23
N GLU A 70 -5.99 10.56 -5.87
CA GLU A 70 -4.60 11.00 -5.68
C GLU A 70 -4.43 11.80 -4.39
N GLY A 71 -3.20 11.95 -3.94
CA GLY A 71 -2.87 12.78 -2.79
C GLY A 71 -3.26 12.17 -1.45
N GLY A 72 -3.36 10.84 -1.40
CA GLY A 72 -3.69 10.15 -0.15
C GLY A 72 -2.55 10.19 0.87
N ARG A 73 -2.88 9.82 2.10
CA ARG A 73 -1.95 9.75 3.22
C ARG A 73 -2.24 8.51 4.05
N LEU A 74 -1.36 8.18 5.00
CA LEU A 74 -1.51 6.98 5.82
C LEU A 74 -2.85 6.95 6.58
N ALA A 75 -3.35 8.11 7.01
CA ALA A 75 -4.64 8.22 7.70
C ALA A 75 -5.83 7.78 6.84
N ASP A 76 -5.65 7.64 5.52
CA ASP A 76 -6.70 7.24 4.59
C ASP A 76 -6.82 5.74 4.41
N ILE A 77 -5.86 4.94 4.92
CA ILE A 77 -5.85 3.48 4.72
C ILE A 77 -7.01 2.81 5.43
N ALA A 78 -7.21 3.08 6.72
CA ALA A 78 -8.32 2.48 7.47
C ALA A 78 -9.69 2.90 6.92
N PRO A 79 -9.93 4.18 6.57
CA PRO A 79 -11.18 4.56 5.89
C PRO A 79 -11.38 3.81 4.57
N THR A 80 -10.32 3.59 3.81
CA THR A 80 -10.40 2.82 2.55
C THR A 80 -10.80 1.36 2.84
N ALA A 81 -10.19 0.74 3.86
CA ALA A 81 -10.53 -0.63 4.24
C ALA A 81 -11.99 -0.74 4.67
N LEU A 82 -12.50 0.20 5.46
CA LEU A 82 -13.90 0.23 5.87
C LEU A 82 -14.83 0.36 4.67
N ASP A 83 -14.48 1.21 3.71
CA ASP A 83 -15.26 1.37 2.48
C ASP A 83 -15.30 0.07 1.67
N MET A 84 -14.18 -0.64 1.57
CA MET A 84 -14.13 -1.94 0.91
C MET A 84 -15.01 -2.98 1.61
N MET A 85 -15.19 -2.87 2.91
CA MET A 85 -16.01 -3.76 3.71
C MET A 85 -17.49 -3.34 3.75
N GLY A 86 -17.81 -2.18 3.18
CA GLY A 86 -19.17 -1.66 3.21
C GLY A 86 -19.57 -1.09 4.57
N LEU A 87 -18.60 -0.70 5.39
CA LEU A 87 -18.83 -0.16 6.73
C LEU A 87 -18.66 1.36 6.74
N GLU A 88 -19.38 2.01 7.65
CA GLU A 88 -19.28 3.45 7.81
C GLU A 88 -17.99 3.83 8.54
N ARG A 89 -17.45 4.99 8.20
CA ARG A 89 -16.28 5.55 8.86
C ARG A 89 -16.71 6.25 10.16
N PRO A 90 -16.10 5.92 11.32
CA PRO A 90 -16.36 6.65 12.55
C PRO A 90 -15.98 8.14 12.43
N ALA A 91 -16.70 9.00 13.15
CA ALA A 91 -16.46 10.43 13.10
C ALA A 91 -15.06 10.83 13.59
N GLU A 92 -14.44 10.01 14.44
CA GLU A 92 -13.09 10.24 14.96
C GLU A 92 -12.01 10.03 13.90
N MET A 93 -12.30 9.27 12.85
CA MET A 93 -11.38 9.10 11.73
C MET A 93 -11.36 10.34 10.85
N THR A 94 -10.21 10.98 10.75
CA THR A 94 -10.07 12.20 9.95
C THR A 94 -9.74 11.94 8.49
N GLY A 95 -9.24 10.73 8.18
CA GLY A 95 -8.95 10.35 6.80
C GLY A 95 -10.21 10.02 6.01
N ARG A 96 -10.03 9.80 4.72
CA ARG A 96 -11.13 9.47 3.80
C ARG A 96 -10.73 8.32 2.90
N SER A 97 -11.72 7.54 2.46
CA SER A 97 -11.46 6.46 1.51
C SER A 97 -10.76 6.97 0.26
N LEU A 98 -9.78 6.21 -0.22
CA LEU A 98 -9.08 6.48 -1.46
C LEU A 98 -9.82 5.95 -2.68
N LEU A 99 -10.88 5.18 -2.49
CA LEU A 99 -11.72 4.72 -3.58
C LEU A 99 -12.55 5.88 -4.14
N ALA A 100 -12.42 6.07 -5.44
CA ALA A 100 -13.14 7.14 -6.12
C ALA A 100 -14.50 6.66 -6.63
#